data_9c23a533d890f0886f8c6731de783cf6
#
_entry.id   9c23a533d890f0886f8c6731de783cf6
#
_cell.length_a   1.000
_cell.length_b   1.000
_cell.length_c   1.000
_cell.angle_alpha   90.00
_cell.angle_beta   90.00
_cell.angle_gamma   90.00
#
_symmetry.space_group_name_H-M   'P 1'
#
loop_
_entity.id
_entity.type
_entity.pdbx_description
1 polymer ?
#
loop_
_entity_poly.entity_id
_entity_poly.type
_entity_poly.pdbx_seq_one_letter_code
_entity_poly.pdbx_strand_id
1 'polypeptide(L)'
;MPATLDMDTRSQELFWSKLTQLKFDLNYYYQHFANCVTISRWIRFGIVAVTAGISGAWMTWPDVAWIRFVSPAVVLALQIFNATLEVLPYEKRKQELRELTNLLNPLYTDMETDWYLVADGQYTCQDIAQKTTHYERKRQDIQQHYLKDDALPERKAIIEKAEKDTSAYFASFHKH
;
A
#
# COMPACT_ATOMS: atom_id res chain seq x y z
N MET A 1 45.45 10.48 -3.38
CA MET A 1 44.40 9.82 -4.15
C MET A 1 43.48 8.85 -3.37
N PRO A 2 43.46 8.75 -2.03
CA PRO A 2 42.49 7.92 -1.31
C PRO A 2 41.10 8.59 -1.10
N ALA A 3 41.04 9.93 -1.06
CA ALA A 3 39.78 10.65 -0.72
C ALA A 3 38.68 10.58 -1.79
N THR A 4 39.01 10.39 -3.06
CA THR A 4 38.04 10.30 -4.16
C THR A 4 37.31 8.93 -4.18
N LEU A 5 38.01 7.85 -3.89
CA LEU A 5 37.46 6.50 -3.79
C LEU A 5 36.48 6.38 -2.63
N ASP A 6 36.73 7.03 -1.49
CA ASP A 6 35.90 7.03 -0.30
C ASP A 6 34.62 7.82 -0.54
N MET A 7 34.66 8.95 -1.25
CA MET A 7 33.49 9.74 -1.63
C MET A 7 32.58 9.00 -2.63
N ASP A 8 33.16 8.25 -3.56
CA ASP A 8 32.41 7.50 -4.57
C ASP A 8 31.62 6.35 -3.91
N THR A 9 32.26 5.59 -3.06
CA THR A 9 31.63 4.52 -2.27
C THR A 9 30.47 5.06 -1.40
N ARG A 10 30.69 6.19 -0.73
CA ARG A 10 29.65 6.81 0.12
C ARG A 10 28.44 7.28 -0.68
N SER A 11 28.65 7.82 -1.88
CA SER A 11 27.54 8.25 -2.76
C SER A 11 26.74 7.06 -3.27
N GLN A 12 27.40 5.95 -3.61
CA GLN A 12 26.77 4.70 -4.00
C GLN A 12 25.96 4.09 -2.85
N GLU A 13 26.53 4.02 -1.65
CA GLU A 13 25.82 3.54 -0.45
C GLU A 13 24.58 4.36 -0.13
N LEU A 14 24.67 5.69 -0.27
CA LEU A 14 23.53 6.57 -0.07
C LEU A 14 22.42 6.28 -1.10
N PHE A 15 22.78 6.17 -2.38
CA PHE A 15 21.81 5.84 -3.44
C PHE A 15 21.15 4.49 -3.18
N TRP A 16 21.94 3.46 -2.84
CA TRP A 16 21.43 2.13 -2.48
C TRP A 16 20.49 2.15 -1.29
N SER A 17 20.84 2.88 -0.23
CA SER A 17 19.99 3.06 0.94
C SER A 17 18.64 3.67 0.58
N LYS A 18 18.63 4.68 -0.32
CA LYS A 18 17.41 5.34 -0.78
C LYS A 18 16.58 4.45 -1.70
N LEU A 19 17.21 3.66 -2.56
CA LEU A 19 16.54 2.64 -3.38
C LEU A 19 15.85 1.58 -2.49
N THR A 20 16.57 1.09 -1.47
CA THR A 20 16.02 0.12 -0.52
C THR A 20 14.85 0.70 0.28
N GLN A 21 14.97 1.96 0.71
CA GLN A 21 13.88 2.66 1.39
C GLN A 21 12.65 2.82 0.50
N LEU A 22 12.81 3.19 -0.77
CA LEU A 22 11.72 3.32 -1.71
C LEU A 22 11.01 1.98 -1.97
N LYS A 23 11.77 0.87 -2.04
CA LYS A 23 11.21 -0.48 -2.15
C LYS A 23 10.44 -0.88 -0.92
N PHE A 24 10.96 -0.57 0.27
CA PHE A 24 10.25 -0.79 1.53
C PHE A 24 8.93 -0.01 1.57
N ASP A 25 8.95 1.28 1.24
CA ASP A 25 7.75 2.12 1.18
C ASP A 25 6.70 1.54 0.23
N LEU A 26 7.11 1.10 -0.96
CA LEU A 26 6.24 0.43 -1.92
C LEU A 26 5.57 -0.81 -1.33
N ASN A 27 6.35 -1.70 -0.72
CA ASN A 27 5.84 -2.92 -0.10
C ASN A 27 4.92 -2.59 1.08
N TYR A 28 5.26 -1.59 1.90
CA TYR A 28 4.45 -1.13 3.02
C TYR A 28 3.09 -0.61 2.57
N TYR A 29 3.04 0.28 1.58
CA TYR A 29 1.77 0.80 1.04
C TYR A 29 0.95 -0.28 0.35
N TYR A 30 1.59 -1.19 -0.36
CA TYR A 30 0.93 -2.33 -0.97
C TYR A 30 0.26 -3.25 0.07
N GLN A 31 0.92 -3.54 1.19
CA GLN A 31 0.34 -4.33 2.27
C GLN A 31 -0.85 -3.62 2.93
N HIS A 32 -0.77 -2.31 3.12
CA HIS A 32 -1.91 -1.52 3.59
C HIS A 32 -3.07 -1.55 2.62
N PHE A 33 -2.82 -1.38 1.32
CA PHE A 33 -3.82 -1.50 0.27
C PHE A 33 -4.48 -2.88 0.28
N ALA A 34 -3.70 -3.96 0.30
CA ALA A 34 -4.20 -5.34 0.35
C ALA A 34 -5.08 -5.60 1.58
N ASN A 35 -4.71 -5.04 2.73
CA ASN A 35 -5.49 -5.13 3.95
C ASN A 35 -6.84 -4.38 3.82
N CYS A 36 -6.85 -3.18 3.27
CA CYS A 36 -8.08 -2.44 2.98
C CYS A 36 -9.00 -3.21 2.02
N VAL A 37 -8.47 -3.80 0.97
CA VAL A 37 -9.23 -4.64 0.02
C VAL A 37 -9.84 -5.85 0.73
N THR A 38 -9.07 -6.51 1.59
CA THR A 38 -9.54 -7.68 2.35
C THR A 38 -10.67 -7.32 3.30
N ILE A 39 -10.54 -6.22 4.05
CA ILE A 39 -11.58 -5.73 4.97
C ILE A 39 -12.86 -5.39 4.18
N SER A 40 -12.76 -4.62 3.09
CA SER A 40 -13.90 -4.30 2.22
C SER A 40 -14.61 -5.56 1.72
N ARG A 41 -13.86 -6.58 1.32
CA ARG A 41 -14.42 -7.85 0.84
C ARG A 41 -15.20 -8.58 1.94
N TRP A 42 -14.65 -8.66 3.14
CA TRP A 42 -15.31 -9.30 4.27
C TRP A 42 -16.59 -8.57 4.70
N ILE A 43 -16.57 -7.25 4.70
CA ILE A 43 -17.76 -6.43 4.98
C ILE A 43 -18.86 -6.75 3.96
N ARG A 44 -18.55 -6.70 2.66
CA ARG A 44 -19.52 -7.01 1.59
C ARG A 44 -20.04 -8.44 1.69
N PHE A 45 -19.16 -9.40 1.95
CA PHE A 45 -19.57 -10.79 2.17
C PHE A 45 -20.51 -10.94 3.37
N GLY A 46 -20.22 -10.28 4.49
CA GLY A 46 -21.09 -10.27 5.67
C GLY A 46 -22.49 -9.72 5.36
N ILE A 47 -22.57 -8.63 4.62
CA ILE A 47 -23.87 -8.04 4.21
C ILE A 47 -24.68 -9.05 3.38
N VAL A 48 -24.05 -9.67 2.38
CA VAL A 48 -24.71 -10.68 1.52
C VAL A 48 -25.17 -11.88 2.35
N ALA A 49 -24.34 -12.38 3.26
CA ALA A 49 -24.69 -13.51 4.11
C ALA A 49 -25.89 -13.20 5.04
N VAL A 50 -25.92 -12.02 5.65
CA VAL A 50 -27.04 -11.59 6.51
C VAL A 50 -28.32 -11.44 5.68
N THR A 51 -28.23 -10.80 4.50
CA THR A 51 -29.41 -10.62 3.62
C THR A 51 -29.96 -11.97 3.16
N ALA A 52 -29.09 -12.90 2.75
CA ALA A 52 -29.50 -14.25 2.35
C ALA A 52 -30.12 -15.04 3.52
N GLY A 53 -29.53 -14.91 4.72
CA GLY A 53 -30.04 -15.55 5.93
C GLY A 53 -31.45 -15.09 6.31
N ILE A 54 -31.71 -13.78 6.22
CA ILE A 54 -33.06 -13.21 6.48
C ILE A 54 -34.07 -13.70 5.45
N SER A 55 -33.69 -13.70 4.16
CA SER A 55 -34.58 -14.19 3.09
C SER A 55 -34.91 -15.68 3.25
N GLY A 56 -33.89 -16.50 3.63
CA GLY A 56 -34.08 -17.91 3.92
C GLY A 56 -34.99 -18.17 5.14
N ALA A 57 -34.84 -17.38 6.21
CA ALA A 57 -35.67 -17.47 7.39
C ALA A 57 -37.12 -17.15 7.08
N TRP A 58 -37.41 -16.18 6.21
CA TRP A 58 -38.75 -15.84 5.73
C TRP A 58 -39.40 -16.99 4.96
N MET A 59 -38.65 -17.70 4.15
CA MET A 59 -39.14 -18.84 3.39
C MET A 59 -39.47 -20.05 4.28
N THR A 60 -38.67 -20.26 5.34
CA THR A 60 -38.79 -21.47 6.20
C THR A 60 -39.80 -21.29 7.35
N TRP A 61 -39.96 -20.07 7.89
CA TRP A 61 -40.78 -19.77 9.06
C TRP A 61 -41.67 -18.53 8.86
N PRO A 62 -42.64 -18.56 7.91
CA PRO A 62 -43.45 -17.37 7.59
C PRO A 62 -44.40 -16.96 8.72
N ASP A 63 -44.78 -17.89 9.63
CA ASP A 63 -45.75 -17.68 10.69
C ASP A 63 -45.18 -17.17 12.02
N VAL A 64 -43.84 -17.01 12.10
CA VAL A 64 -43.19 -16.53 13.32
C VAL A 64 -43.31 -14.99 13.38
N ALA A 65 -44.16 -14.49 14.25
CA ALA A 65 -44.54 -13.07 14.34
C ALA A 65 -43.35 -12.11 14.46
N TRP A 66 -42.32 -12.45 15.24
CA TRP A 66 -41.15 -11.56 15.41
C TRP A 66 -40.29 -11.44 14.14
N ILE A 67 -40.23 -12.47 13.29
CA ILE A 67 -39.51 -12.43 11.99
C ILE A 67 -40.17 -11.40 11.07
N ARG A 68 -41.49 -11.27 11.13
CA ARG A 68 -42.30 -10.35 10.32
C ARG A 68 -41.99 -8.87 10.65
N PHE A 69 -41.58 -8.55 11.89
CA PHE A 69 -41.26 -7.19 12.31
C PHE A 69 -39.77 -6.88 12.26
N VAL A 70 -38.91 -7.83 12.61
CA VAL A 70 -37.47 -7.61 12.70
C VAL A 70 -36.81 -7.60 11.33
N SER A 71 -37.25 -8.47 10.40
CA SER A 71 -36.61 -8.58 9.10
C SER A 71 -36.66 -7.29 8.24
N PRO A 72 -37.80 -6.55 8.15
CA PRO A 72 -37.81 -5.27 7.41
C PRO A 72 -36.88 -4.22 8.03
N ALA A 73 -36.79 -4.17 9.36
CA ALA A 73 -35.93 -3.24 10.06
C ALA A 73 -34.46 -3.54 9.81
N VAL A 74 -34.06 -4.82 9.80
CA VAL A 74 -32.68 -5.23 9.49
C VAL A 74 -32.36 -4.98 8.02
N VAL A 75 -33.28 -5.25 7.10
CA VAL A 75 -33.07 -4.95 5.67
C VAL A 75 -32.91 -3.45 5.45
N LEU A 76 -33.72 -2.61 6.10
CA LEU A 76 -33.57 -1.16 6.02
C LEU A 76 -32.25 -0.69 6.59
N ALA A 77 -31.85 -1.20 7.76
CA ALA A 77 -30.55 -0.90 8.36
C ALA A 77 -29.38 -1.29 7.45
N LEU A 78 -29.45 -2.44 6.79
CA LEU A 78 -28.45 -2.89 5.81
C LEU A 78 -28.42 -2.01 4.56
N GLN A 79 -29.57 -1.51 4.09
CA GLN A 79 -29.61 -0.57 2.96
C GLN A 79 -28.96 0.77 3.31
N ILE A 80 -29.27 1.32 4.50
CA ILE A 80 -28.60 2.54 4.99
C ILE A 80 -27.11 2.30 5.13
N PHE A 81 -26.70 1.17 5.71
CA PHE A 81 -25.30 0.82 5.86
C PHE A 81 -24.59 0.67 4.51
N ASN A 82 -25.21 0.03 3.51
CA ASN A 82 -24.69 -0.07 2.16
C ASN A 82 -24.50 1.31 1.50
N ALA A 83 -25.47 2.21 1.65
CA ALA A 83 -25.34 3.58 1.13
C ALA A 83 -24.20 4.36 1.80
N THR A 84 -23.95 4.10 3.09
CA THR A 84 -22.83 4.73 3.81
C THR A 84 -21.48 4.09 3.52
N LEU A 85 -21.42 2.85 3.03
CA LEU A 85 -20.16 2.18 2.66
C LEU A 85 -19.37 2.93 1.58
N GLU A 86 -20.05 3.60 0.64
CA GLU A 86 -19.38 4.40 -0.41
C GLU A 86 -18.74 5.67 0.16
N VAL A 87 -19.25 6.17 1.28
CA VAL A 87 -18.76 7.37 1.99
C VAL A 87 -17.72 7.01 3.04
N LEU A 88 -17.55 5.72 3.36
CA LEU A 88 -16.58 5.28 4.37
C LEU A 88 -15.13 5.62 3.98
N PRO A 89 -14.34 6.09 4.93
CA PRO A 89 -12.94 6.47 4.70
C PRO A 89 -12.07 5.34 4.11
N TYR A 90 -12.52 4.08 4.22
CA TYR A 90 -11.82 2.92 3.68
C TYR A 90 -11.78 2.86 2.14
N GLU A 91 -12.86 3.22 1.44
CA GLU A 91 -12.87 3.20 -0.03
C GLU A 91 -12.02 4.35 -0.59
N LYS A 92 -12.13 5.54 0.00
CA LYS A 92 -11.26 6.68 -0.34
C LYS A 92 -9.79 6.33 -0.10
N ARG A 93 -9.48 5.77 1.07
CA ARG A 93 -8.12 5.37 1.45
C ARG A 93 -7.55 4.28 0.53
N LYS A 94 -8.37 3.33 0.14
CA LYS A 94 -8.01 2.28 -0.82
C LYS A 94 -7.63 2.89 -2.18
N GLN A 95 -8.40 3.86 -2.66
CA GLN A 95 -8.09 4.56 -3.91
C GLN A 95 -6.80 5.36 -3.81
N GLU A 96 -6.62 6.15 -2.74
CA GLU A 96 -5.40 6.91 -2.48
C GLU A 96 -4.16 6.01 -2.43
N LEU A 97 -4.22 4.89 -1.70
CA LEU A 97 -3.11 3.93 -1.62
C LEU A 97 -2.81 3.26 -2.97
N ARG A 98 -3.85 2.97 -3.77
CA ARG A 98 -3.67 2.42 -5.11
C ARG A 98 -2.96 3.41 -6.03
N GLU A 99 -3.39 4.67 -6.04
CA GLU A 99 -2.80 5.72 -6.88
C GLU A 99 -1.37 6.02 -6.43
N LEU A 100 -1.13 6.11 -5.12
CA LEU A 100 0.20 6.24 -4.53
C LEU A 100 1.14 5.12 -4.99
N THR A 101 0.71 3.88 -4.89
CA THR A 101 1.52 2.71 -5.29
C THR A 101 1.78 2.72 -6.81
N ASN A 102 0.77 3.08 -7.61
CA ASN A 102 0.91 3.18 -9.06
C ASN A 102 1.92 4.25 -9.51
N LEU A 103 2.06 5.34 -8.75
CA LEU A 103 3.04 6.39 -9.04
C LEU A 103 4.44 6.08 -8.49
N LEU A 104 4.52 5.41 -7.33
CA LEU A 104 5.82 5.03 -6.76
C LEU A 104 6.48 3.87 -7.51
N ASN A 105 5.69 2.96 -8.10
CA ASN A 105 6.24 1.81 -8.81
C ASN A 105 7.12 2.18 -10.02
N PRO A 106 6.68 3.04 -10.97
CA PRO A 106 7.57 3.49 -12.04
C PRO A 106 8.77 4.27 -11.51
N LEU A 107 8.59 5.11 -10.47
CA LEU A 107 9.70 5.82 -9.84
C LEU A 107 10.77 4.85 -9.30
N TYR A 108 10.33 3.75 -8.69
CA TYR A 108 11.23 2.69 -8.24
C TYR A 108 11.97 2.03 -9.41
N THR A 109 11.25 1.70 -10.48
CA THR A 109 11.85 1.06 -11.67
C THR A 109 12.90 1.96 -12.33
N ASP A 110 12.63 3.27 -12.43
CA ASP A 110 13.58 4.24 -12.96
C ASP A 110 14.82 4.32 -12.06
N MET A 111 14.64 4.40 -10.75
CA MET A 111 15.73 4.45 -9.78
C MET A 111 16.55 3.15 -9.76
N GLU A 112 15.91 2.00 -9.91
CA GLU A 112 16.57 0.70 -10.01
C GLU A 112 17.40 0.60 -11.30
N THR A 113 16.88 1.11 -12.41
CA THR A 113 17.63 1.17 -13.68
C THR A 113 18.88 2.04 -13.56
N ASP A 114 18.74 3.21 -12.92
CA ASP A 114 19.88 4.09 -12.65
C ASP A 114 20.89 3.44 -11.69
N TRP A 115 20.43 2.59 -10.77
CA TRP A 115 21.34 1.86 -9.88
C TRP A 115 22.33 0.98 -10.63
N TYR A 116 21.92 0.30 -11.69
CA TYR A 116 22.86 -0.50 -12.51
C TYR A 116 23.95 0.37 -13.10
N LEU A 117 23.62 1.58 -13.56
CA LEU A 117 24.61 2.52 -14.11
C LEU A 117 25.53 3.09 -13.01
N VAL A 118 24.99 3.31 -11.81
CA VAL A 118 25.75 3.72 -10.62
C VAL A 118 26.73 2.61 -10.20
N ALA A 119 26.26 1.36 -10.13
CA ALA A 119 27.07 0.20 -9.76
C ALA A 119 28.20 -0.08 -10.77
N ASP A 120 27.94 0.16 -12.06
CA ASP A 120 28.95 0.05 -13.13
C ASP A 120 29.94 1.23 -13.18
N GLY A 121 29.79 2.23 -12.29
CA GLY A 121 30.68 3.39 -12.22
C GLY A 121 30.52 4.36 -13.41
N GLN A 122 29.39 4.37 -14.09
CA GLN A 122 29.13 5.24 -15.24
C GLN A 122 28.75 6.67 -14.83
N TYR A 123 28.40 6.89 -13.57
CA TYR A 123 28.05 8.20 -13.03
C TYR A 123 29.12 8.76 -12.10
N THR A 124 29.31 10.08 -12.16
CA THR A 124 30.15 10.79 -11.19
C THR A 124 29.42 10.93 -9.83
N CYS A 125 30.17 11.17 -8.75
CA CYS A 125 29.56 11.45 -7.42
C CYS A 125 28.53 12.57 -7.48
N GLN A 126 28.74 13.59 -8.33
CA GLN A 126 27.83 14.70 -8.49
C GLN A 126 26.53 14.26 -9.18
N ASP A 127 26.61 13.43 -10.22
CA ASP A 127 25.43 12.89 -10.91
C ASP A 127 24.61 12.00 -9.96
N ILE A 128 25.28 11.14 -9.18
CA ILE A 128 24.63 10.28 -8.18
C ILE A 128 23.88 11.12 -7.15
N ALA A 129 24.50 12.18 -6.62
CA ALA A 129 23.87 13.07 -5.64
C ALA A 129 22.67 13.81 -6.23
N GLN A 130 22.77 14.29 -7.47
CA GLN A 130 21.65 14.95 -8.16
C GLN A 130 20.48 13.99 -8.40
N LYS A 131 20.76 12.77 -8.89
CA LYS A 131 19.73 11.76 -9.11
C LYS A 131 19.08 11.33 -7.81
N THR A 132 19.86 11.07 -6.76
CA THR A 132 19.33 10.75 -5.43
C THR A 132 18.37 11.83 -4.93
N THR A 133 18.78 13.10 -5.03
CA THR A 133 17.94 14.23 -4.63
C THR A 133 16.67 14.33 -5.47
N HIS A 134 16.76 14.08 -6.77
CA HIS A 134 15.61 14.10 -7.68
C HIS A 134 14.58 13.02 -7.29
N TYR A 135 15.03 11.78 -7.06
CA TYR A 135 14.14 10.69 -6.64
C TYR A 135 13.51 10.92 -5.27
N GLU A 136 14.29 11.44 -4.32
CA GLU A 136 13.76 11.78 -3.00
C GLU A 136 12.69 12.88 -3.06
N ARG A 137 12.90 13.93 -3.85
CA ARG A 137 11.87 14.98 -4.04
C ARG A 137 10.61 14.42 -4.66
N LYS A 138 10.72 13.66 -5.75
CA LYS A 138 9.55 13.03 -6.38
C LYS A 138 8.82 12.11 -5.41
N ARG A 139 9.53 11.30 -4.62
CA ARG A 139 8.95 10.43 -3.61
C ARG A 139 8.16 11.25 -2.58
N GLN A 140 8.77 12.31 -2.05
CA GLN A 140 8.14 13.20 -1.08
C GLN A 140 6.90 13.89 -1.65
N ASP A 141 6.97 14.41 -2.87
CA ASP A 141 5.84 15.07 -3.54
C ASP A 141 4.66 14.10 -3.69
N ILE A 142 4.92 12.88 -4.14
CA ILE A 142 3.89 11.84 -4.26
C ILE A 142 3.30 11.50 -2.89
N GLN A 143 4.12 11.27 -1.88
CA GLN A 143 3.67 10.94 -0.53
C GLN A 143 2.85 12.08 0.08
N GLN A 144 3.28 13.33 -0.02
CA GLN A 144 2.55 14.49 0.48
C GLN A 144 1.21 14.69 -0.22
N HIS A 145 1.13 14.40 -1.52
CA HIS A 145 -0.12 14.54 -2.27
C HIS A 145 -1.20 13.57 -1.80
N TYR A 146 -0.85 12.32 -1.52
CA TYR A 146 -1.82 11.25 -1.22
C TYR A 146 -1.97 10.94 0.27
N LEU A 147 -0.95 11.20 1.09
CA LEU A 147 -1.01 10.91 2.53
C LEU A 147 -1.32 12.14 3.39
N LYS A 148 -1.28 13.35 2.82
CA LYS A 148 -1.55 14.64 3.48
C LYS A 148 -1.34 14.62 5.01
N ASP A 149 -2.42 14.70 5.80
CA ASP A 149 -2.38 14.79 7.25
C ASP A 149 -2.68 13.45 7.96
N ASP A 150 -3.02 12.40 7.20
CA ASP A 150 -3.42 11.11 7.73
C ASP A 150 -2.24 10.12 7.69
N ALA A 151 -1.45 10.10 8.74
CA ALA A 151 -0.47 9.05 8.95
C ALA A 151 -1.15 7.67 8.94
N LEU A 152 -0.59 6.74 8.18
CA LEU A 152 -1.08 5.36 8.19
C LEU A 152 -0.88 4.77 9.59
N PRO A 153 -1.87 4.06 10.13
CA PRO A 153 -1.73 3.42 11.44
C PRO A 153 -0.57 2.43 11.39
N GLU A 154 0.41 2.61 12.27
CA GLU A 154 1.53 1.69 12.40
C GLU A 154 1.03 0.32 12.87
N ARG A 155 1.10 -0.67 12.00
CA ARG A 155 0.76 -2.06 12.29
C ARG A 155 2.03 -2.91 12.20
N LYS A 156 2.53 -3.38 13.31
CA LYS A 156 3.76 -4.19 13.38
C LYS A 156 3.79 -5.32 12.35
N ALA A 157 2.69 -6.07 12.21
CA ALA A 157 2.59 -7.16 11.24
C ALA A 157 2.76 -6.70 9.77
N ILE A 158 2.33 -5.46 9.43
CA ILE A 158 2.51 -4.91 8.08
C ILE A 158 3.96 -4.48 7.87
N ILE A 159 4.57 -3.87 8.89
CA ILE A 159 5.99 -3.47 8.85
C ILE A 159 6.88 -4.70 8.68
N GLU A 160 6.74 -5.70 9.55
CA GLU A 160 7.52 -6.95 9.49
C GLU A 160 7.38 -7.66 8.13
N LYS A 161 6.16 -7.65 7.57
CA LYS A 161 5.92 -8.24 6.26
C LYS A 161 6.59 -7.43 5.14
N ALA A 162 6.49 -6.09 5.17
CA ALA A 162 7.15 -5.23 4.21
C ALA A 162 8.67 -5.35 4.26
N GLU A 163 9.26 -5.44 5.46
CA GLU A 163 10.69 -5.70 5.67
C GLU A 163 11.11 -7.05 5.09
N LYS A 164 10.34 -8.10 5.38
CA LYS A 164 10.60 -9.44 4.85
C LYS A 164 10.54 -9.48 3.33
N ASP A 165 9.50 -8.87 2.73
CA ASP A 165 9.32 -8.84 1.28
C ASP A 165 10.45 -8.03 0.61
N THR A 166 10.87 -6.92 1.22
CA THR A 166 11.98 -6.09 0.75
C THR A 166 13.32 -6.85 0.84
N SER A 167 13.58 -7.48 1.97
CA SER A 167 14.80 -8.27 2.18
C SER A 167 14.87 -9.47 1.23
N ALA A 168 13.76 -10.16 1.00
CA ALA A 168 13.66 -11.28 0.06
C ALA A 168 13.92 -10.82 -1.38
N TYR A 169 13.41 -9.64 -1.75
CA TYR A 169 13.65 -9.06 -3.06
C TYR A 169 15.14 -8.81 -3.30
N PHE A 170 15.80 -8.09 -2.40
CA PHE A 170 17.24 -7.79 -2.56
C PHE A 170 18.16 -9.00 -2.36
N ALA A 171 17.77 -9.99 -1.57
CA ALA A 171 18.51 -11.25 -1.47
C ALA A 171 18.54 -12.01 -2.81
N SER A 172 17.61 -11.79 -3.71
CA SER A 172 17.63 -12.38 -5.05
C SER A 172 18.68 -11.75 -5.96
N PHE A 173 19.06 -10.47 -5.73
CA PHE A 173 20.11 -9.77 -6.48
C PHE A 173 21.52 -10.30 -6.20
N HIS A 174 21.77 -10.85 -5.01
CA HIS A 174 23.08 -11.37 -4.62
C HIS A 174 23.29 -12.83 -5.04
N LYS A 175 22.32 -13.45 -5.72
CA LYS A 175 22.44 -14.85 -6.19
C LYS A 175 22.90 -14.99 -7.64
N HIS A 176 23.15 -13.89 -8.32
CA HIS A 176 23.74 -13.81 -9.67
C HIS A 176 25.05 -13.06 -9.66
#